data_1818dedb6840bc7bd850bdc7887abe20
#
_entry.id   1818dedb6840bc7bd850bdc7887abe20
#
_cell.length_a   1.000
_cell.length_b   1.000
_cell.length_c   1.000
_cell.angle_alpha   90.00
_cell.angle_beta   90.00
_cell.angle_gamma   90.00
#
_symmetry.space_group_name_H-M   'P 1'
#
loop_
_entity.id
_entity.type
_entity.pdbx_description
1 polymer ?
#
loop_
_entity_poly.entity_id
_entity_poly.type
_entity_poly.pdbx_seq_one_letter_code
_entity_poly.pdbx_strand_id
1 'polypeptide(L)'
;MEAFCIAVALLGLMYFAYRGWSIILIAPMFAGIAALASSFGILPTYTELYMTRMAEYVKTYYPVFLFGAVFARLMEKGGLAASVAGKIVEVLGEKRAVLAVLFGCAVLTYGGLSVFVVAFVMYPFGAYVFRQADIPKRLLPAALWMGIFSFAMVSLPGTPQIQNIIPSSYFQTSTWAAPGI
;
A
#
# COMPACT_ATOMS: atom_id res chain seq x y z
N MET A 1 -15.89 -18.22 -22.51
CA MET A 1 -15.58 -19.16 -21.40
C MET A 1 -14.36 -18.71 -20.61
N GLU A 2 -13.29 -18.27 -21.24
CA GLU A 2 -12.05 -17.84 -20.58
C GLU A 2 -12.26 -16.71 -19.54
N ALA A 3 -12.97 -15.65 -19.93
CA ALA A 3 -13.26 -14.53 -19.01
C ALA A 3 -14.04 -14.96 -17.74
N PHE A 4 -14.94 -15.93 -17.88
CA PHE A 4 -15.69 -16.47 -16.76
C PHE A 4 -14.77 -17.25 -15.80
N CYS A 5 -13.87 -18.06 -16.32
CA CYS A 5 -12.92 -18.82 -15.52
C CYS A 5 -11.92 -17.91 -14.81
N ILE A 6 -11.47 -16.84 -15.48
CA ILE A 6 -10.62 -15.81 -14.85
C ILE A 6 -11.39 -15.11 -13.72
N ALA A 7 -12.64 -14.73 -13.94
CA ALA A 7 -13.46 -14.11 -12.89
C ALA A 7 -13.66 -15.06 -11.69
N VAL A 8 -13.94 -16.33 -11.93
CA VAL A 8 -14.07 -17.36 -10.87
C VAL A 8 -12.75 -17.53 -10.10
N ALA A 9 -11.62 -17.58 -10.81
CA ALA A 9 -10.31 -17.69 -10.18
C ALA A 9 -10.01 -16.47 -9.30
N LEU A 10 -10.30 -15.24 -9.76
CA LEU A 10 -10.12 -14.01 -8.99
C LEU A 10 -11.04 -13.96 -7.76
N LEU A 11 -12.32 -14.29 -7.93
CA LEU A 11 -13.28 -14.32 -6.81
C LEU A 11 -12.89 -15.39 -5.78
N GLY A 12 -12.45 -16.56 -6.23
CA GLY A 12 -11.93 -17.61 -5.36
C GLY A 12 -10.70 -17.16 -4.57
N LEU A 13 -9.74 -16.53 -5.25
CA LEU A 13 -8.56 -15.95 -4.61
C LEU A 13 -8.95 -14.92 -3.54
N MET A 14 -9.86 -14.00 -3.86
CA MET A 14 -10.37 -13.02 -2.90
C MET A 14 -11.04 -13.70 -1.70
N TYR A 15 -11.89 -14.69 -1.93
CA TYR A 15 -12.58 -15.42 -0.86
C TYR A 15 -11.60 -16.10 0.11
N PHE A 16 -10.60 -16.81 -0.39
CA PHE A 16 -9.61 -17.48 0.45
C PHE A 16 -8.66 -16.47 1.15
N ALA A 17 -8.33 -15.36 0.49
CA ALA A 17 -7.58 -14.27 1.13
C ALA A 17 -8.34 -13.68 2.32
N TYR A 18 -9.66 -13.45 2.19
CA TYR A 18 -10.51 -13.04 3.31
C TYR A 18 -10.61 -14.08 4.43
N ARG A 19 -10.45 -15.34 4.10
CA ARG A 19 -10.37 -16.43 5.10
C ARG A 19 -9.03 -16.48 5.83
N GLY A 20 -8.09 -15.59 5.50
CA GLY A 20 -6.77 -15.52 6.14
C GLY A 20 -5.74 -16.50 5.59
N TRP A 21 -5.99 -17.12 4.44
CA TRP A 21 -5.00 -17.97 3.78
C TRP A 21 -3.88 -17.12 3.20
N SER A 22 -2.66 -17.63 3.22
CA SER A 22 -1.51 -16.93 2.66
C SER A 22 -1.66 -16.73 1.15
N ILE A 23 -1.66 -15.46 0.72
CA ILE A 23 -1.76 -15.09 -0.69
C ILE A 23 -0.64 -15.71 -1.51
N ILE A 24 0.56 -15.85 -0.94
CA ILE A 24 1.72 -16.45 -1.61
C ILE A 24 1.44 -17.90 -2.02
N LEU A 25 0.64 -18.63 -1.25
CA LEU A 25 0.28 -20.02 -1.54
C LEU A 25 -0.93 -20.11 -2.47
N ILE A 26 -1.96 -19.29 -2.25
CA ILE A 26 -3.21 -19.39 -3.01
C ILE A 26 -3.12 -18.74 -4.40
N ALA A 27 -2.33 -17.68 -4.57
CA ALA A 27 -2.21 -17.01 -5.87
C ALA A 27 -1.69 -17.94 -6.97
N PRO A 28 -0.62 -18.75 -6.77
CA PRO A 28 -0.19 -19.74 -7.75
C PRO A 28 -1.27 -20.79 -8.05
N MET A 29 -2.02 -21.24 -7.03
CA MET A 29 -3.08 -22.24 -7.23
C MET A 29 -4.19 -21.69 -8.12
N PHE A 30 -4.66 -20.46 -7.86
CA PHE A 30 -5.70 -19.85 -8.69
C PHE A 30 -5.20 -19.44 -10.07
N ALA A 31 -3.92 -19.09 -10.22
CA ALA A 31 -3.29 -18.92 -11.53
C ALA A 31 -3.30 -20.25 -12.34
N GLY A 32 -3.04 -21.38 -11.68
CA GLY A 32 -3.17 -22.70 -12.28
C GLY A 32 -4.60 -23.02 -12.73
N ILE A 33 -5.61 -22.68 -11.94
CA ILE A 33 -7.03 -22.84 -12.31
C ILE A 33 -7.37 -21.99 -13.54
N ALA A 34 -6.89 -20.75 -13.59
CA ALA A 34 -7.09 -19.88 -14.74
C ALA A 34 -6.39 -20.44 -16.00
N ALA A 35 -5.19 -21.03 -15.84
CA ALA A 35 -4.45 -21.67 -16.93
C ALA A 35 -5.16 -22.92 -17.49
N LEU A 36 -5.82 -23.71 -16.64
CA LEU A 36 -6.65 -24.85 -17.08
C LEU A 36 -7.77 -24.45 -18.04
N ALA A 37 -8.30 -23.24 -17.87
CA ALA A 37 -9.38 -22.70 -18.70
C ALA A 37 -8.87 -22.11 -20.02
N SER A 38 -7.59 -21.84 -20.13
CA SER A 38 -6.92 -21.40 -21.34
C SER A 38 -6.43 -22.61 -22.15
N SER A 39 -6.29 -22.45 -23.44
CA SER A 39 -5.77 -23.51 -24.35
C SER A 39 -4.29 -23.82 -24.11
N PHE A 40 -3.65 -23.16 -23.15
CA PHE A 40 -2.25 -23.37 -22.78
C PHE A 40 -2.14 -24.51 -21.76
N GLY A 41 -1.19 -25.41 -21.95
CA GLY A 41 -0.92 -26.47 -20.97
C GLY A 41 -0.53 -25.88 -19.60
N ILE A 42 -0.92 -26.52 -18.51
CA ILE A 42 -0.63 -26.04 -17.14
C ILE A 42 0.87 -25.87 -16.91
N LEU A 43 1.65 -26.86 -17.30
CA LEU A 43 3.08 -26.88 -17.06
C LEU A 43 3.83 -25.75 -17.79
N PRO A 44 3.64 -25.52 -19.09
CA PRO A 44 4.24 -24.38 -19.78
C PRO A 44 3.77 -23.03 -19.23
N THR A 45 2.48 -22.90 -18.89
CA THR A 45 1.97 -21.67 -18.29
C THR A 45 2.64 -21.37 -16.95
N TYR A 46 2.93 -22.40 -16.17
CA TYR A 46 3.56 -22.23 -14.86
C TYR A 46 5.06 -21.94 -14.99
N THR A 47 5.79 -22.72 -15.77
CA THR A 47 7.26 -22.62 -15.86
C THR A 47 7.71 -21.45 -16.73
N GLU A 48 7.05 -21.21 -17.85
CA GLU A 48 7.50 -20.20 -18.79
C GLU A 48 6.80 -18.84 -18.58
N LEU A 49 5.48 -18.84 -18.37
CA LEU A 49 4.76 -17.58 -18.24
C LEU A 49 4.78 -17.05 -16.80
N TYR A 50 4.29 -17.83 -15.83
CA TYR A 50 4.15 -17.37 -14.44
C TYR A 50 5.50 -17.08 -13.79
N MET A 51 6.45 -18.02 -13.83
CA MET A 51 7.77 -17.88 -13.21
C MET A 51 8.58 -16.76 -13.87
N THR A 52 8.52 -16.64 -15.19
CA THR A 52 9.20 -15.57 -15.93
C THR A 52 8.65 -14.20 -15.53
N ARG A 53 7.32 -14.04 -15.54
CA ARG A 53 6.68 -12.78 -15.15
C ARG A 53 6.91 -12.42 -13.68
N MET A 54 6.91 -13.42 -12.80
CA MET A 54 7.25 -13.19 -11.39
C MET A 54 8.70 -12.74 -11.23
N ALA A 55 9.64 -13.38 -11.92
CA ALA A 55 11.06 -13.00 -11.88
C ALA A 55 11.28 -11.59 -12.45
N GLU A 56 10.65 -11.25 -13.57
CA GLU A 56 10.69 -9.90 -14.16
C GLU A 56 10.13 -8.85 -13.20
N TYR A 57 9.00 -9.12 -12.55
CA TYR A 57 8.41 -8.24 -11.55
C TYR A 57 9.36 -8.00 -10.38
N VAL A 58 9.89 -9.07 -9.80
CA VAL A 58 10.85 -8.96 -8.69
C VAL A 58 12.09 -8.17 -9.14
N LYS A 59 12.68 -8.50 -10.29
CA LYS A 59 13.85 -7.80 -10.83
C LYS A 59 13.60 -6.29 -11.00
N THR A 60 12.44 -5.93 -11.52
CA THR A 60 12.10 -4.53 -11.82
C THR A 60 11.83 -3.73 -10.54
N TYR A 61 11.10 -4.29 -9.59
CA TYR A 61 10.63 -3.56 -8.42
C TYR A 61 11.44 -3.81 -7.14
N TYR A 62 12.32 -4.81 -7.11
CA TYR A 62 13.15 -5.12 -5.95
C TYR A 62 13.97 -3.90 -5.44
N PRO A 63 14.63 -3.12 -6.30
CA PRO A 63 15.35 -1.94 -5.83
C PRO A 63 14.44 -0.93 -5.12
N VAL A 64 13.23 -0.69 -5.66
CA VAL A 64 12.25 0.23 -5.07
C VAL A 64 11.80 -0.28 -3.70
N PHE A 65 11.50 -1.57 -3.58
CA PHE A 65 11.12 -2.16 -2.30
C PHE A 65 12.26 -2.13 -1.29
N LEU A 66 13.48 -2.48 -1.71
CA LEU A 66 14.63 -2.52 -0.83
C LEU A 66 14.97 -1.12 -0.30
N PHE A 67 15.16 -0.15 -1.19
CA PHE A 67 15.50 1.21 -0.79
C PHE A 67 14.37 1.89 -0.01
N GLY A 68 13.12 1.64 -0.40
CA GLY A 68 11.95 2.11 0.36
C GLY A 68 11.91 1.55 1.78
N ALA A 69 12.17 0.26 1.95
CA ALA A 69 12.21 -0.37 3.27
C ALA A 69 13.38 0.15 4.12
N VAL A 70 14.57 0.32 3.52
CA VAL A 70 15.73 0.90 4.21
C VAL A 70 15.44 2.34 4.63
N PHE A 71 14.90 3.15 3.74
CA PHE A 71 14.51 4.54 4.02
C PHE A 71 13.50 4.61 5.16
N ALA A 72 12.43 3.80 5.09
CA ALA A 72 11.42 3.74 6.13
C ALA A 72 12.02 3.38 7.51
N ARG A 73 12.94 2.41 7.54
CA ARG A 73 13.64 2.03 8.77
C ARG A 73 14.56 3.12 9.32
N LEU A 74 15.24 3.86 8.45
CA LEU A 74 16.06 5.00 8.87
C LEU A 74 15.20 6.13 9.45
N MET A 75 14.08 6.46 8.79
CA MET A 75 13.14 7.47 9.26
C MET A 75 12.49 7.09 10.61
N GLU A 76 12.15 5.81 10.79
CA GLU A 76 11.59 5.29 12.04
C GLU A 76 12.64 5.31 13.18
N LYS A 77 13.79 4.67 12.97
CA LYS A 77 14.85 4.55 14.00
C LYS A 77 15.54 5.87 14.32
N GLY A 78 15.65 6.75 13.32
CA GLY A 78 16.21 8.09 13.51
C GLY A 78 15.25 9.07 14.20
N GLY A 79 14.00 8.65 14.50
CA GLY A 79 12.99 9.52 15.11
C GLY A 79 12.50 10.65 14.19
N LEU A 80 12.95 10.68 12.93
CA LEU A 80 12.61 11.75 11.99
C LEU A 80 11.12 11.75 11.66
N ALA A 81 10.54 10.56 11.43
CA ALA A 81 9.10 10.44 11.17
C ALA A 81 8.28 10.94 12.36
N ALA A 82 8.74 10.64 13.58
CA ALA A 82 8.13 11.14 14.80
C ALA A 82 8.23 12.66 14.93
N SER A 83 9.39 13.24 14.61
CA SER A 83 9.60 14.69 14.64
C SER A 83 8.70 15.43 13.64
N VAL A 84 8.56 14.90 12.42
CA VAL A 84 7.67 15.45 11.38
C VAL A 84 6.22 15.43 11.86
N ALA A 85 5.75 14.31 12.39
CA ALA A 85 4.39 14.17 12.90
C ALA A 85 4.15 15.14 14.07
N GLY A 86 5.09 15.27 15.01
CA GLY A 86 5.02 16.21 16.13
C GLY A 86 4.90 17.67 15.65
N LYS A 87 5.67 18.05 14.64
CA LYS A 87 5.61 19.40 14.07
C LYS A 87 4.26 19.71 13.40
N ILE A 88 3.67 18.72 12.76
CA ILE A 88 2.34 18.86 12.16
C ILE A 88 1.28 19.13 13.24
N VAL A 89 1.35 18.42 14.35
CA VAL A 89 0.45 18.62 15.49
C VAL A 89 0.63 20.01 16.10
N GLU A 90 1.87 20.44 16.28
CA GLU A 90 2.19 21.76 16.80
C GLU A 90 1.62 22.89 15.92
N VAL A 91 1.73 22.77 14.59
CA VAL A 91 1.24 23.77 13.62
C VAL A 91 -0.29 23.79 13.51
N LEU A 92 -0.94 22.62 13.48
CA LEU A 92 -2.39 22.53 13.31
C LEU A 92 -3.18 22.77 14.59
N GLY A 93 -2.52 22.62 15.74
CA GLY A 93 -3.13 22.75 17.07
C GLY A 93 -3.94 21.52 17.49
N GLU A 94 -4.07 21.36 18.80
CA GLU A 94 -4.73 20.20 19.43
C GLU A 94 -6.22 20.09 19.08
N LYS A 95 -6.91 21.23 18.88
CA LYS A 95 -8.34 21.24 18.51
C LYS A 95 -8.65 20.58 17.17
N ARG A 96 -7.65 20.39 16.31
CA ARG A 96 -7.77 19.77 14.99
C ARG A 96 -7.08 18.41 14.92
N ALA A 97 -7.14 17.67 16.01
CA ALA A 97 -6.45 16.39 16.18
C ALA A 97 -6.66 15.39 15.02
N VAL A 98 -7.90 15.27 14.55
CA VAL A 98 -8.21 14.38 13.41
C VAL A 98 -7.50 14.85 12.14
N LEU A 99 -7.55 16.16 11.84
CA LEU A 99 -6.86 16.73 10.69
C LEU A 99 -5.34 16.59 10.83
N ALA A 100 -4.78 16.75 12.03
CA ALA A 100 -3.36 16.56 12.29
C ALA A 100 -2.91 15.13 11.98
N VAL A 101 -3.71 14.14 12.36
CA VAL A 101 -3.44 12.73 12.01
C VAL A 101 -3.52 12.51 10.50
N LEU A 102 -4.55 13.04 9.83
CA LEU A 102 -4.71 12.93 8.37
C LEU A 102 -3.54 13.56 7.62
N PHE A 103 -3.19 14.80 7.96
CA PHE A 103 -2.05 15.49 7.33
C PHE A 103 -0.72 14.82 7.65
N GLY A 104 -0.54 14.30 8.88
CA GLY A 104 0.62 13.52 9.24
C GLY A 104 0.79 12.28 8.36
N CYS A 105 -0.28 11.53 8.15
CA CYS A 105 -0.29 10.39 7.23
C CYS A 105 0.06 10.83 5.80
N ALA A 106 -0.52 11.94 5.30
CA ALA A 106 -0.23 12.47 3.98
C ALA A 106 1.25 12.82 3.80
N VAL A 107 1.81 13.62 4.70
CA VAL A 107 3.22 14.07 4.61
C VAL A 107 4.17 12.89 4.66
N LEU A 108 3.97 11.94 5.58
CA LEU A 108 4.81 10.76 5.69
C LEU A 108 4.70 9.86 4.46
N THR A 109 3.50 9.74 3.88
CA THR A 109 3.26 8.97 2.66
C THR A 109 3.94 9.60 1.45
N TYR A 110 3.80 10.91 1.25
CA TYR A 110 4.52 11.63 0.19
C TYR A 110 6.03 11.62 0.42
N GLY A 111 6.49 11.50 1.66
CA GLY A 111 7.88 11.24 2.02
C GLY A 111 8.36 9.81 1.69
N GLY A 112 7.54 8.98 1.09
CA GLY A 112 7.90 7.63 0.62
C GLY A 112 7.77 6.52 1.68
N LEU A 113 7.17 6.79 2.84
CA LEU A 113 6.96 5.77 3.85
C LEU A 113 5.79 4.84 3.46
N SER A 114 6.00 3.54 3.69
CA SER A 114 4.95 2.55 3.42
C SER A 114 3.78 2.66 4.41
N VAL A 115 2.62 2.15 3.99
CA VAL A 115 1.38 2.06 4.78
C VAL A 115 1.62 1.62 6.23
N PHE A 116 2.38 0.52 6.40
CA PHE A 116 2.63 -0.04 7.73
C PHE A 116 3.50 0.87 8.60
N VAL A 117 4.53 1.47 8.03
CA VAL A 117 5.41 2.39 8.76
C VAL A 117 4.64 3.64 9.18
N VAL A 118 3.83 4.21 8.29
CA VAL A 118 2.97 5.35 8.60
C VAL A 118 2.00 4.99 9.75
N ALA A 119 1.39 3.81 9.72
CA ALA A 119 0.51 3.36 10.79
C ALA A 119 1.23 3.30 12.14
N PHE A 120 2.40 2.65 12.19
CA PHE A 120 3.18 2.51 13.43
C PHE A 120 3.68 3.84 13.97
N VAL A 121 4.13 4.74 13.12
CA VAL A 121 4.61 6.07 13.52
C VAL A 121 3.47 6.97 13.98
N MET A 122 2.36 6.98 13.24
CA MET A 122 1.24 7.87 13.53
C MET A 122 0.35 7.40 14.68
N TYR A 123 0.40 6.11 15.06
CA TYR A 123 -0.41 5.60 16.16
C TYR A 123 -0.08 6.27 17.52
N PRO A 124 1.17 6.28 18.01
CA PRO A 124 1.51 6.92 19.28
C PRO A 124 1.24 8.43 19.23
N PHE A 125 1.50 9.06 18.08
CA PHE A 125 1.19 10.48 17.87
C PHE A 125 -0.30 10.78 17.95
N GLY A 126 -1.09 10.05 17.18
CA GLY A 126 -2.53 10.21 17.18
C GLY A 126 -3.13 9.94 18.56
N ALA A 127 -2.61 8.95 19.29
CA ALA A 127 -3.04 8.68 20.66
C ALA A 127 -2.73 9.85 21.61
N TYR A 128 -1.58 10.49 21.47
CA TYR A 128 -1.21 11.67 22.23
C TYR A 128 -2.15 12.85 21.93
N VAL A 129 -2.32 13.18 20.64
CA VAL A 129 -3.14 14.33 20.21
C VAL A 129 -4.62 14.15 20.54
N PHE A 130 -5.14 12.94 20.37
CA PHE A 130 -6.53 12.61 20.74
C PHE A 130 -6.75 12.79 22.24
N ARG A 131 -5.76 12.40 23.06
CA ARG A 131 -5.82 12.60 24.50
C ARG A 131 -5.83 14.09 24.89
N GLN A 132 -5.02 14.91 24.24
CA GLN A 132 -4.97 16.36 24.46
C GLN A 132 -6.27 17.06 24.02
N ALA A 133 -6.86 16.58 22.92
CA ALA A 133 -8.11 17.13 22.37
C ALA A 133 -9.37 16.56 23.03
N ASP A 134 -9.24 15.72 24.06
CA ASP A 134 -10.34 14.99 24.71
C ASP A 134 -11.21 14.17 23.74
N ILE A 135 -10.57 13.63 22.69
CA ILE A 135 -11.22 12.76 21.71
C ILE A 135 -11.07 11.30 22.15
N PRO A 136 -12.16 10.50 22.16
CA PRO A 136 -12.08 9.10 22.55
C PRO A 136 -11.08 8.32 21.67
N LYS A 137 -10.13 7.63 22.31
CA LYS A 137 -9.08 6.83 21.62
C LYS A 137 -9.65 5.79 20.66
N ARG A 138 -10.88 5.32 20.89
CA ARG A 138 -11.57 4.37 20.00
C ARG A 138 -11.79 4.89 18.57
N LEU A 139 -11.75 6.22 18.37
CA LEU A 139 -11.85 6.83 17.04
C LEU A 139 -10.50 6.93 16.31
N LEU A 140 -9.40 6.73 17.02
CA LEU A 140 -8.07 6.80 16.42
C LEU A 140 -7.83 5.81 15.27
N PRO A 141 -8.23 4.52 15.36
CA PRO A 141 -8.10 3.62 14.23
C PRO A 141 -8.80 4.14 12.98
N ALA A 142 -10.01 4.68 13.11
CA ALA A 142 -10.76 5.23 11.97
C ALA A 142 -10.05 6.42 11.33
N ALA A 143 -9.51 7.34 12.13
CA ALA A 143 -8.74 8.49 11.63
C ALA A 143 -7.44 8.05 10.94
N LEU A 144 -6.73 7.06 11.50
CA LEU A 144 -5.53 6.49 10.88
C LEU A 144 -5.85 5.80 9.56
N TRP A 145 -6.89 4.96 9.53
CA TRP A 145 -7.32 4.29 8.31
C TRP A 145 -7.69 5.28 7.22
N MET A 146 -8.47 6.30 7.57
CA MET A 146 -8.83 7.36 6.64
C MET A 146 -7.58 8.06 6.10
N GLY A 147 -6.62 8.44 6.94
CA GLY A 147 -5.38 9.09 6.51
C GLY A 147 -4.49 8.19 5.66
N ILE A 148 -4.26 6.97 6.10
CA ILE A 148 -3.36 6.04 5.42
C ILE A 148 -3.93 5.60 4.06
N PHE A 149 -5.18 5.16 4.02
CA PHE A 149 -5.76 4.65 2.77
C PHE A 149 -6.11 5.75 1.78
N SER A 150 -6.37 6.98 2.24
CA SER A 150 -6.57 8.11 1.33
C SER A 150 -5.28 8.58 0.66
N PHE A 151 -4.11 8.35 1.26
CA PHE A 151 -2.84 8.87 0.71
C PHE A 151 -1.85 7.78 0.30
N ALA A 152 -1.76 6.68 1.06
CA ALA A 152 -0.77 5.64 0.82
C ALA A 152 -1.26 4.54 -0.13
N MET A 153 -2.56 4.36 -0.29
CA MET A 153 -3.16 3.28 -1.10
C MET A 153 -3.85 3.79 -2.36
N VAL A 154 -3.78 5.07 -2.64
CA VAL A 154 -4.35 5.68 -3.85
C VAL A 154 -3.27 6.26 -4.74
N SER A 155 -3.56 6.34 -6.03
CA SER A 155 -2.65 6.88 -7.04
C SER A 155 -2.75 8.40 -7.14
N LEU A 156 -2.61 9.10 -6.01
CA LEU A 156 -2.56 10.55 -6.03
C LEU A 156 -1.36 11.04 -6.85
N PRO A 157 -1.53 12.09 -7.66
CA PRO A 157 -0.46 12.60 -8.51
C PRO A 157 0.81 12.90 -7.74
N GLY A 158 1.94 12.40 -8.26
CA GLY A 158 3.27 12.62 -7.69
C GLY A 158 3.61 11.78 -6.46
N THR A 159 2.74 10.87 -5.98
CA THR A 159 3.10 9.99 -4.87
C THR A 159 4.12 8.94 -5.31
N PRO A 160 5.13 8.62 -4.49
CA PRO A 160 6.09 7.56 -4.74
C PRO A 160 5.55 6.17 -4.35
N GLN A 161 4.24 6.01 -4.33
CA GLN A 161 3.60 4.75 -3.95
C GLN A 161 3.57 3.76 -5.13
N ILE A 162 3.58 2.47 -4.81
CA ILE A 162 3.61 1.39 -5.80
C ILE A 162 2.42 1.46 -6.74
N GLN A 163 1.25 1.82 -6.24
CA GLN A 163 0.03 2.00 -7.01
C GLN A 163 0.15 3.08 -8.10
N ASN A 164 1.09 3.98 -7.96
CA ASN A 164 1.39 5.04 -8.93
C ASN A 164 2.60 4.69 -9.81
N ILE A 165 3.61 4.03 -9.23
CA ILE A 165 4.84 3.67 -9.95
C ILE A 165 4.60 2.51 -10.93
N ILE A 166 3.89 1.45 -10.52
CA ILE A 166 3.69 0.28 -11.38
C ILE A 166 2.93 0.63 -12.66
N PRO A 167 1.76 1.31 -12.61
CA PRO A 167 1.06 1.69 -13.84
C PRO A 167 1.90 2.59 -14.75
N SER A 168 2.70 3.49 -14.20
CA SER A 168 3.51 4.40 -15.00
C SER A 168 4.51 3.67 -15.90
N SER A 169 5.06 2.55 -15.45
CA SER A 169 5.98 1.73 -16.25
C SER A 169 5.27 0.97 -17.40
N TYR A 170 4.01 0.56 -17.20
CA TYR A 170 3.23 -0.14 -18.22
C TYR A 170 2.63 0.81 -19.26
N PHE A 171 2.14 1.97 -18.81
CA PHE A 171 1.48 2.95 -19.67
C PHE A 171 2.43 4.04 -20.20
N GLN A 172 3.72 3.96 -19.86
CA GLN A 172 4.74 4.96 -20.24
C GLN A 172 4.34 6.39 -19.85
N THR A 173 3.68 6.53 -18.72
CA THR A 173 3.22 7.80 -18.15
C THR A 173 4.11 8.19 -16.98
N SER A 174 4.04 9.45 -16.55
CA SER A 174 4.68 9.87 -15.30
C SER A 174 3.77 9.63 -14.11
N THR A 175 4.33 9.67 -12.88
CA THR A 175 3.54 9.61 -11.63
C THR A 175 2.60 10.81 -11.47
N TRP A 176 2.74 11.83 -12.30
CA TRP A 176 1.88 13.03 -12.37
C TRP A 176 0.79 12.92 -13.45
N ALA A 177 0.65 11.76 -14.07
CA ALA A 177 -0.41 11.58 -15.06
C ALA A 177 -1.79 11.80 -14.43
N ALA A 178 -2.70 12.38 -15.22
CA ALA A 178 -4.08 12.64 -14.84
C ALA A 178 -4.24 13.43 -13.51
N PRO A 179 -3.64 14.63 -13.38
CA PRO A 179 -3.65 15.40 -12.14
C PRO A 179 -5.04 15.95 -11.73
N GLY A 180 -6.04 15.80 -12.59
CA GLY A 180 -7.40 16.30 -12.36
C GLY A 180 -8.43 15.23 -12.01
N ILE A 181 -8.00 14.00 -11.74
CA ILE A 181 -8.89 12.91 -11.34
C ILE A 181 -8.91 12.77 -9.83
#